data_3f4f034e3cbc11c648da09f150d84c4d
#
_entry.id   3f4f034e3cbc11c648da09f150d84c4d
#
_cell.length_a   1.000
_cell.length_b   1.000
_cell.length_c   1.000
_cell.angle_alpha   90.00
_cell.angle_beta   90.00
_cell.angle_gamma   90.00
#
_symmetry.space_group_name_H-M   'P 1'
#
loop_
_entity.id
_entity.type
_entity.pdbx_description
1 polymer ?
#
loop_
_entity_poly.entity_id
_entity_poly.type
_entity_poly.pdbx_seq_one_letter_code
_entity_poly.pdbx_strand_id
1 'polypeptide(L)'
;MTMPTFTLDRRTVLKGGAASGALQIASPFIIQARGETAVRIGMVDPLTGVYAAPALNEVIGAKLAIEQINAKGGIVGRQVELLVEDSANDVGTGVQKTRKLTERDQVNFIIGDVNSGIAQAIAQVTNEKKVLHIVSGGHTDTITGTDCKWNVYRVCNTTRMEANSVSDLLFTKYGKKWHFITPDYAFGHTLQKACSDNLKKLGGTMTGNELTPLGTTDFSAYLIKARAANPDVLILLVQGSDMINCLKQIVQFGIDKQIHVAGTQQELESLEGLPPEARIGIWMFEWYWKQPGVPAVEKFVADIRRVNNGKVPTARHWFGYTSAMTFALVANREKSIDSVKLAKALGNFELPPEVKLQPNKCYYREGDHQLMTSAFVGSAQSNGKDDPEDLFKVDQVVPGDKTAPAVTETGCKLTLPT
;
A
#
# COMPACT_ATOMS: atom_id res chain seq x y z
N MET A 1 2.43 -68.08 17.42
CA MET A 1 2.85 -67.55 18.73
C MET A 1 1.83 -66.49 19.13
N THR A 2 1.00 -66.88 20.10
CA THR A 2 -0.20 -66.18 20.57
C THR A 2 0.15 -65.09 21.59
N MET A 3 -0.46 -63.92 21.45
CA MET A 3 -0.43 -62.87 22.47
C MET A 3 -1.38 -63.17 23.62
N PRO A 4 -1.06 -62.88 24.87
CA PRO A 4 -2.03 -62.96 25.96
C PRO A 4 -2.69 -61.59 26.20
N THR A 5 -4.02 -61.59 26.26
CA THR A 5 -4.91 -60.54 26.72
C THR A 5 -4.93 -60.50 28.25
N PHE A 6 -4.71 -59.32 28.85
CA PHE A 6 -4.95 -59.06 30.27
C PHE A 6 -6.25 -58.30 30.45
N THR A 7 -7.23 -58.94 31.09
CA THR A 7 -8.44 -58.35 31.63
C THR A 7 -8.20 -57.92 33.07
N LEU A 8 -8.47 -56.64 33.40
CA LEU A 8 -8.48 -56.12 34.77
C LEU A 8 -9.90 -56.09 35.32
N ASP A 9 -10.10 -56.89 36.37
CA ASP A 9 -11.36 -57.05 37.08
C ASP A 9 -11.61 -55.86 38.05
N ARG A 10 -12.85 -55.36 38.05
CA ARG A 10 -13.38 -54.31 38.92
C ARG A 10 -13.92 -54.90 40.22
N ARG A 11 -13.08 -55.20 41.20
CA ARG A 11 -13.52 -55.37 42.59
C ARG A 11 -12.33 -55.65 43.50
N THR A 12 -11.79 -54.60 44.08
CA THR A 12 -11.21 -54.68 45.45
C THR A 12 -10.45 -53.37 45.72
N VAL A 13 -11.09 -52.44 46.38
CA VAL A 13 -10.45 -51.53 47.35
C VAL A 13 -11.57 -50.90 48.18
N LEU A 14 -11.80 -51.47 49.28
CA LEU A 14 -12.43 -50.82 50.47
C LEU A 14 -11.72 -51.36 51.69
N LYS A 15 -11.02 -50.52 52.37
CA LYS A 15 -10.76 -50.43 53.80
C LYS A 15 -9.31 -50.02 54.14
N GLY A 16 -9.19 -48.91 54.74
CA GLY A 16 -7.97 -48.41 55.37
C GLY A 16 -8.09 -46.92 55.66
N GLY A 17 -8.60 -46.64 56.83
CA GLY A 17 -8.97 -45.30 57.25
C GLY A 17 -7.84 -44.46 57.85
N ALA A 18 -8.19 -43.26 58.02
CA ALA A 18 -7.86 -42.29 59.08
C ALA A 18 -6.54 -41.49 58.99
N ALA A 19 -6.76 -40.24 58.97
CA ALA A 19 -6.13 -39.19 59.74
C ALA A 19 -5.22 -38.19 59.01
N SER A 20 -5.69 -36.97 59.04
CA SER A 20 -4.95 -35.73 59.36
C SER A 20 -4.28 -34.96 58.23
N GLY A 21 -4.70 -33.74 58.13
CA GLY A 21 -3.92 -32.68 57.50
C GLY A 21 -4.67 -31.91 56.42
N ALA A 22 -5.62 -31.08 56.80
CA ALA A 22 -6.16 -30.06 55.92
C ALA A 22 -5.06 -28.99 55.61
N LEU A 23 -4.25 -29.24 54.60
CA LEU A 23 -3.57 -28.17 53.93
C LEU A 23 -4.56 -27.63 52.88
N GLN A 24 -5.22 -26.51 53.24
CA GLN A 24 -5.90 -25.68 52.27
C GLN A 24 -4.79 -25.04 51.38
N ILE A 25 -4.49 -25.72 50.26
CA ILE A 25 -3.82 -25.08 49.17
C ILE A 25 -4.83 -24.09 48.61
N ALA A 26 -4.67 -22.82 48.97
CA ALA A 26 -5.34 -21.73 48.29
C ALA A 26 -4.95 -21.83 46.80
N SER A 27 -5.86 -22.41 46.01
CA SER A 27 -5.76 -22.29 44.55
C SER A 27 -5.68 -20.79 44.26
N PRO A 28 -4.63 -20.30 43.57
CA PRO A 28 -4.68 -18.95 43.11
C PRO A 28 -5.95 -18.86 42.22
N PHE A 29 -6.87 -18.02 42.66
CA PHE A 29 -7.94 -17.54 41.78
C PHE A 29 -7.23 -16.91 40.58
N ILE A 30 -7.08 -17.68 39.49
CA ILE A 30 -6.85 -17.11 38.18
C ILE A 30 -8.15 -16.35 37.90
N ILE A 31 -8.16 -15.08 38.25
CA ILE A 31 -9.08 -14.13 37.65
C ILE A 31 -8.74 -14.23 36.15
N GLN A 32 -9.48 -15.05 35.41
CA GLN A 32 -9.58 -14.85 33.98
C GLN A 32 -10.10 -13.43 33.83
N ALA A 33 -9.17 -12.48 33.66
CA ALA A 33 -9.54 -11.20 33.14
C ALA A 33 -10.38 -11.53 31.91
N ARG A 34 -11.65 -11.13 31.89
CA ARG A 34 -12.47 -11.10 30.70
C ARG A 34 -11.65 -10.28 29.72
N GLY A 35 -10.89 -10.98 28.86
CA GLY A 35 -10.03 -10.33 27.89
C GLY A 35 -10.93 -9.40 27.09
N GLU A 36 -10.62 -8.10 27.12
CA GLU A 36 -11.28 -7.18 26.20
C GLU A 36 -11.16 -7.77 24.81
N THR A 37 -12.26 -7.73 24.06
CA THR A 37 -12.27 -8.27 22.68
C THR A 37 -11.15 -7.63 21.87
N ALA A 38 -10.44 -8.42 21.08
CA ALA A 38 -9.34 -7.93 20.24
C ALA A 38 -9.77 -6.73 19.41
N VAL A 39 -8.85 -5.82 19.14
CA VAL A 39 -9.05 -4.76 18.15
C VAL A 39 -8.90 -5.40 16.77
N ARG A 40 -9.89 -5.24 15.89
CA ARG A 40 -9.90 -5.84 14.57
C ARG A 40 -9.61 -4.79 13.51
N ILE A 41 -8.63 -5.10 12.65
CA ILE A 41 -8.34 -4.33 11.44
C ILE A 41 -8.79 -5.18 10.26
N GLY A 42 -9.66 -4.64 9.42
CA GLY A 42 -10.03 -5.22 8.14
C GLY A 42 -9.08 -4.72 7.05
N MET A 43 -8.71 -5.60 6.12
CA MET A 43 -7.96 -5.23 4.94
C MET A 43 -8.66 -5.82 3.71
N VAL A 44 -8.92 -4.95 2.72
CA VAL A 44 -9.54 -5.36 1.46
C VAL A 44 -8.59 -4.97 0.35
N ASP A 45 -8.09 -5.97 -0.38
CA ASP A 45 -7.12 -5.76 -1.47
C ASP A 45 -7.32 -6.78 -2.59
N PRO A 46 -6.88 -6.48 -3.84
CA PRO A 46 -6.97 -7.39 -4.97
C PRO A 46 -5.87 -8.46 -4.91
N LEU A 47 -6.09 -9.51 -4.12
CA LEU A 47 -5.11 -10.59 -3.94
C LEU A 47 -5.00 -11.53 -5.15
N THR A 48 -5.86 -11.32 -6.15
CA THR A 48 -5.87 -12.02 -7.44
C THR A 48 -5.91 -11.02 -8.59
N GLY A 49 -5.47 -11.44 -9.80
CA GLY A 49 -5.48 -10.60 -11.01
C GLY A 49 -4.26 -9.68 -11.15
N VAL A 50 -4.45 -8.57 -11.88
CA VAL A 50 -3.38 -7.64 -12.33
C VAL A 50 -2.54 -7.09 -11.17
N TYR A 51 -3.16 -6.86 -10.02
CA TYR A 51 -2.53 -6.24 -8.86
C TYR A 51 -2.22 -7.23 -7.72
N ALA A 52 -2.23 -8.54 -7.98
CA ALA A 52 -2.01 -9.53 -6.94
C ALA A 52 -0.65 -9.38 -6.22
N ALA A 53 0.43 -9.15 -6.97
CA ALA A 53 1.77 -9.04 -6.37
C ALA A 53 1.89 -7.82 -5.43
N PRO A 54 1.56 -6.59 -5.83
CA PRO A 54 1.56 -5.44 -4.92
C PRO A 54 0.61 -5.62 -3.72
N ALA A 55 -0.60 -6.14 -3.92
CA ALA A 55 -1.55 -6.35 -2.83
C ALA A 55 -1.06 -7.37 -1.78
N LEU A 56 -0.47 -8.48 -2.21
CA LEU A 56 0.12 -9.46 -1.30
C LEU A 56 1.26 -8.86 -0.47
N ASN A 57 2.06 -7.97 -1.04
CA ASN A 57 3.11 -7.27 -0.33
C ASN A 57 2.55 -6.27 0.71
N GLU A 58 1.44 -5.58 0.42
CA GLU A 58 0.73 -4.76 1.43
C GLU A 58 0.26 -5.60 2.62
N VAL A 59 -0.32 -6.77 2.34
CA VAL A 59 -0.74 -7.72 3.40
C VAL A 59 0.44 -8.17 4.26
N ILE A 60 1.60 -8.48 3.66
CA ILE A 60 2.80 -8.87 4.40
C ILE A 60 3.27 -7.73 5.31
N GLY A 61 3.31 -6.49 4.80
CA GLY A 61 3.67 -5.31 5.58
C GLY A 61 2.72 -5.08 6.75
N ALA A 62 1.40 -5.17 6.52
CA ALA A 62 0.39 -5.05 7.58
C ALA A 62 0.54 -6.15 8.65
N LYS A 63 0.77 -7.41 8.26
CA LYS A 63 1.02 -8.52 9.20
C LYS A 63 2.25 -8.29 10.06
N LEU A 64 3.36 -7.81 9.49
CA LEU A 64 4.55 -7.44 10.23
C LEU A 64 4.25 -6.34 11.27
N ALA A 65 3.49 -5.31 10.87
CA ALA A 65 3.07 -4.27 11.80
C ALA A 65 2.24 -4.85 12.95
N ILE A 66 1.26 -5.71 12.68
CA ILE A 66 0.43 -6.36 13.70
C ILE A 66 1.29 -7.20 14.66
N GLU A 67 2.25 -7.98 14.15
CA GLU A 67 3.21 -8.72 14.98
C GLU A 67 3.92 -7.78 15.96
N GLN A 68 4.46 -6.66 15.47
CA GLN A 68 5.19 -5.69 16.29
C GLN A 68 4.28 -4.91 17.27
N ILE A 69 3.06 -4.58 16.86
CA ILE A 69 2.05 -3.92 17.70
C ILE A 69 1.70 -4.85 18.89
N ASN A 70 1.41 -6.11 18.60
CA ASN A 70 1.04 -7.10 19.61
C ASN A 70 2.19 -7.38 20.59
N ALA A 71 3.42 -7.44 20.10
CA ALA A 71 4.60 -7.61 20.93
C ALA A 71 4.81 -6.41 21.91
N LYS A 72 4.28 -5.22 21.59
CA LYS A 72 4.32 -4.02 22.43
C LYS A 72 3.06 -3.83 23.31
N GLY A 73 2.17 -4.83 23.40
CA GLY A 73 0.96 -4.76 24.23
C GLY A 73 -0.31 -4.38 23.47
N GLY A 74 -0.28 -4.31 22.14
CA GLY A 74 -1.46 -4.12 21.30
C GLY A 74 -1.92 -2.67 21.17
N ILE A 75 -3.19 -2.50 20.83
CA ILE A 75 -3.86 -1.20 20.75
C ILE A 75 -4.72 -1.00 22.00
N VAL A 76 -4.44 0.04 22.76
CA VAL A 76 -5.13 0.35 24.03
C VAL A 76 -5.14 -0.86 24.98
N GLY A 77 -4.01 -1.60 25.07
CA GLY A 77 -3.89 -2.79 25.91
C GLY A 77 -4.54 -4.07 25.36
N ARG A 78 -5.08 -4.04 24.14
CA ARG A 78 -5.81 -5.15 23.51
C ARG A 78 -5.02 -5.72 22.34
N GLN A 79 -5.00 -7.04 22.19
CA GLN A 79 -4.40 -7.68 21.03
C GLN A 79 -5.11 -7.26 19.73
N VAL A 80 -4.37 -7.24 18.63
CA VAL A 80 -4.86 -6.85 17.31
C VAL A 80 -4.97 -8.06 16.40
N GLU A 81 -6.11 -8.19 15.71
CA GLU A 81 -6.37 -9.18 14.68
C GLU A 81 -6.47 -8.50 13.31
N LEU A 82 -5.85 -9.07 12.28
CA LEU A 82 -5.98 -8.64 10.89
C LEU A 82 -6.90 -9.60 10.13
N LEU A 83 -8.00 -9.07 9.59
CA LEU A 83 -8.94 -9.81 8.74
C LEU A 83 -8.74 -9.36 7.29
N VAL A 84 -8.28 -10.26 6.43
CA VAL A 84 -7.94 -9.95 5.02
C VAL A 84 -9.01 -10.54 4.11
N GLU A 85 -9.49 -9.74 3.17
CA GLU A 85 -10.48 -10.10 2.14
C GLU A 85 -9.96 -9.75 0.75
N ASP A 86 -10.17 -10.66 -0.20
CA ASP A 86 -9.83 -10.45 -1.61
C ASP A 86 -10.95 -9.68 -2.31
N SER A 87 -10.64 -8.50 -2.85
CA SER A 87 -11.55 -7.73 -3.71
C SER A 87 -11.64 -8.31 -5.13
N ALA A 88 -10.76 -9.26 -5.47
CA ALA A 88 -10.63 -9.83 -6.81
C ALA A 88 -10.53 -8.77 -7.93
N ASN A 89 -10.05 -7.58 -7.59
CA ASN A 89 -10.00 -6.41 -8.47
C ASN A 89 -11.36 -6.01 -9.09
N ASP A 90 -12.47 -6.29 -8.35
CA ASP A 90 -13.85 -5.99 -8.74
C ASP A 90 -14.53 -5.10 -7.69
N VAL A 91 -15.14 -4.00 -8.15
CA VAL A 91 -15.76 -2.99 -7.27
C VAL A 91 -16.89 -3.58 -6.44
N GLY A 92 -17.74 -4.42 -7.04
CA GLY A 92 -18.89 -5.04 -6.34
C GLY A 92 -18.42 -5.97 -5.24
N THR A 93 -17.40 -6.79 -5.52
CA THR A 93 -16.76 -7.68 -4.56
C THR A 93 -16.11 -6.89 -3.43
N GLY A 94 -15.35 -5.83 -3.72
CA GLY A 94 -14.74 -4.96 -2.73
C GLY A 94 -15.77 -4.35 -1.77
N VAL A 95 -16.90 -3.87 -2.28
CA VAL A 95 -18.02 -3.37 -1.47
C VAL A 95 -18.61 -4.46 -0.58
N GLN A 96 -18.88 -5.65 -1.12
CA GLN A 96 -19.42 -6.78 -0.34
C GLN A 96 -18.48 -7.20 0.78
N LYS A 97 -17.18 -7.30 0.50
CA LYS A 97 -16.15 -7.66 1.48
C LYS A 97 -16.04 -6.60 2.58
N THR A 98 -16.09 -5.32 2.22
CA THR A 98 -16.08 -4.22 3.19
C THR A 98 -17.32 -4.24 4.09
N ARG A 99 -18.50 -4.49 3.53
CA ARG A 99 -19.74 -4.64 4.34
C ARG A 99 -19.64 -5.84 5.27
N LYS A 100 -19.12 -6.98 4.80
CA LYS A 100 -18.86 -8.15 5.65
C LYS A 100 -17.96 -7.78 6.84
N LEU A 101 -16.83 -7.13 6.60
CA LEU A 101 -15.89 -6.73 7.64
C LEU A 101 -16.52 -5.74 8.64
N THR A 102 -17.27 -4.74 8.16
CA THR A 102 -17.82 -3.69 9.02
C THR A 102 -19.11 -4.09 9.74
N GLU A 103 -19.98 -4.89 9.13
CA GLU A 103 -21.29 -5.25 9.67
C GLU A 103 -21.27 -6.56 10.45
N ARG A 104 -20.62 -7.60 9.91
CA ARG A 104 -20.59 -8.94 10.51
C ARG A 104 -19.40 -9.11 11.44
N ASP A 105 -18.21 -8.79 10.93
CA ASP A 105 -16.96 -9.03 11.64
C ASP A 105 -16.60 -7.85 12.58
N GLN A 106 -17.32 -6.72 12.48
CA GLN A 106 -17.26 -5.54 13.34
C GLN A 106 -15.83 -5.03 13.53
N VAL A 107 -15.11 -4.85 12.43
CA VAL A 107 -13.75 -4.28 12.46
C VAL A 107 -13.77 -2.83 12.93
N ASN A 108 -12.73 -2.44 13.63
CA ASN A 108 -12.55 -1.08 14.16
C ASN A 108 -11.95 -0.13 13.11
N PHE A 109 -11.13 -0.68 12.18
CA PHE A 109 -10.42 0.08 11.15
C PHE A 109 -10.39 -0.69 9.84
N ILE A 110 -10.27 0.04 8.70
CA ILE A 110 -10.10 -0.55 7.36
C ILE A 110 -8.80 -0.03 6.73
N ILE A 111 -8.09 -0.92 6.03
CA ILE A 111 -6.95 -0.63 5.14
C ILE A 111 -7.31 -1.16 3.74
N GLY A 112 -6.85 -0.48 2.69
CA GLY A 112 -6.98 -0.89 1.29
C GLY A 112 -7.68 0.20 0.46
N ASP A 113 -7.88 0.05 -0.80
CA ASP A 113 -7.48 -0.98 -1.76
C ASP A 113 -6.41 -0.40 -2.70
N VAL A 114 -5.65 -1.28 -3.39
CA VAL A 114 -4.70 -0.89 -4.45
C VAL A 114 -5.41 -0.25 -5.64
N ASN A 115 -6.58 -0.76 -6.04
CA ASN A 115 -7.36 -0.22 -7.15
C ASN A 115 -8.13 1.03 -6.73
N SER A 116 -7.88 2.16 -7.41
CA SER A 116 -8.48 3.45 -7.08
C SER A 116 -10.02 3.45 -7.11
N GLY A 117 -10.64 2.73 -8.06
CA GLY A 117 -12.10 2.64 -8.16
C GLY A 117 -12.70 1.85 -6.99
N ILE A 118 -12.02 0.79 -6.56
CA ILE A 118 -12.41 -0.01 -5.40
C ILE A 118 -12.20 0.79 -4.12
N ALA A 119 -11.05 1.45 -3.96
CA ALA A 119 -10.76 2.31 -2.80
C ALA A 119 -11.82 3.41 -2.61
N GLN A 120 -12.30 4.04 -3.70
CA GLN A 120 -13.39 5.00 -3.65
C GLN A 120 -14.71 4.36 -3.16
N ALA A 121 -15.04 3.17 -3.67
CA ALA A 121 -16.26 2.47 -3.27
C ALA A 121 -16.19 2.01 -1.79
N ILE A 122 -15.02 1.51 -1.33
CA ILE A 122 -14.76 1.19 0.08
C ILE A 122 -14.92 2.45 0.95
N ALA A 123 -14.38 3.60 0.50
CA ALA A 123 -14.49 4.87 1.21
C ALA A 123 -15.96 5.30 1.44
N GLN A 124 -16.86 5.01 0.49
CA GLN A 124 -18.31 5.26 0.68
C GLN A 124 -18.87 4.36 1.79
N VAL A 125 -18.57 3.05 1.77
CA VAL A 125 -19.06 2.10 2.78
C VAL A 125 -18.52 2.45 4.17
N THR A 126 -17.22 2.72 4.29
CA THR A 126 -16.60 3.06 5.58
C THR A 126 -17.13 4.38 6.15
N ASN A 127 -17.44 5.35 5.29
CA ASN A 127 -18.06 6.60 5.70
C ASN A 127 -19.50 6.38 6.20
N GLU A 128 -20.30 5.58 5.50
CA GLU A 128 -21.65 5.16 5.94
C GLU A 128 -21.60 4.47 7.31
N LYS A 129 -20.63 3.57 7.51
CA LYS A 129 -20.44 2.79 8.74
C LYS A 129 -19.66 3.52 9.83
N LYS A 130 -19.17 4.73 9.57
CA LYS A 130 -18.35 5.55 10.49
C LYS A 130 -17.08 4.81 10.97
N VAL A 131 -16.45 4.04 10.09
CA VAL A 131 -15.21 3.32 10.35
C VAL A 131 -14.03 4.10 9.75
N LEU A 132 -12.98 4.32 10.53
CA LEU A 132 -11.76 4.96 10.04
C LEU A 132 -11.10 4.09 8.98
N HIS A 133 -10.70 4.70 7.86
CA HIS A 133 -10.14 4.02 6.69
C HIS A 133 -8.84 4.70 6.26
N ILE A 134 -7.78 3.90 6.08
CA ILE A 134 -6.55 4.34 5.42
C ILE A 134 -6.45 3.64 4.07
N VAL A 135 -6.52 4.43 3.00
CA VAL A 135 -6.29 3.98 1.63
C VAL A 135 -4.79 3.75 1.45
N SER A 136 -4.42 2.51 1.15
CA SER A 136 -3.01 2.10 1.02
C SER A 136 -2.46 2.26 -0.39
N GLY A 137 -3.29 2.07 -1.43
CA GLY A 137 -2.81 2.06 -2.80
C GLY A 137 -3.70 2.73 -3.85
N GLY A 138 -4.84 3.30 -3.45
CA GLY A 138 -5.72 4.05 -4.36
C GLY A 138 -5.20 5.46 -4.63
N HIS A 139 -4.54 5.68 -5.76
CA HIS A 139 -3.80 6.90 -6.07
C HIS A 139 -4.64 8.04 -6.67
N THR A 140 -5.86 7.77 -7.21
CA THR A 140 -6.67 8.82 -7.87
C THR A 140 -6.82 10.06 -6.98
N ASP A 141 -6.65 11.25 -7.55
CA ASP A 141 -6.73 12.53 -6.83
C ASP A 141 -8.03 12.71 -6.07
N THR A 142 -9.13 12.14 -6.57
CA THR A 142 -10.47 12.37 -6.04
C THR A 142 -10.66 11.89 -4.61
N ILE A 143 -9.95 10.84 -4.17
CA ILE A 143 -10.11 10.22 -2.83
C ILE A 143 -9.83 11.23 -1.70
N THR A 144 -8.77 12.00 -1.80
CA THR A 144 -8.40 13.09 -0.87
C THR A 144 -8.61 14.46 -1.49
N GLY A 145 -9.37 14.53 -2.59
CA GLY A 145 -9.77 15.73 -3.33
C GLY A 145 -11.28 15.92 -3.28
N THR A 146 -11.91 15.97 -4.45
CA THR A 146 -13.33 16.29 -4.59
C THR A 146 -14.29 15.31 -3.89
N ASP A 147 -13.85 14.08 -3.61
CA ASP A 147 -14.62 13.04 -2.91
C ASP A 147 -14.08 12.73 -1.50
N CYS A 148 -13.30 13.64 -0.91
CA CYS A 148 -12.72 13.44 0.41
C CYS A 148 -13.80 13.26 1.49
N LYS A 149 -13.48 12.42 2.49
CA LYS A 149 -14.37 12.09 3.60
C LYS A 149 -13.64 12.22 4.92
N TRP A 150 -14.36 12.59 5.97
CA TRP A 150 -13.82 12.82 7.31
C TRP A 150 -13.08 11.60 7.89
N ASN A 151 -13.49 10.40 7.52
CA ASN A 151 -12.95 9.13 8.03
C ASN A 151 -11.90 8.50 7.10
N VAL A 152 -11.56 9.13 5.99
CA VAL A 152 -10.66 8.56 4.97
C VAL A 152 -9.35 9.31 4.97
N TYR A 153 -8.27 8.60 5.18
CA TYR A 153 -6.88 9.02 5.08
C TYR A 153 -6.19 8.24 3.99
N ARG A 154 -5.11 8.76 3.41
CA ARG A 154 -4.36 8.04 2.37
C ARG A 154 -2.87 8.07 2.63
N VAL A 155 -2.22 6.91 2.52
CA VAL A 155 -0.78 6.76 2.72
C VAL A 155 0.01 6.92 1.41
N CYS A 156 -0.50 6.41 0.29
CA CYS A 156 0.16 6.54 -1.02
C CYS A 156 0.02 7.96 -1.62
N ASN A 157 0.85 8.30 -2.60
CA ASN A 157 0.79 9.57 -3.30
C ASN A 157 -0.52 9.74 -4.09
N THR A 158 -0.87 10.98 -4.41
CA THR A 158 -1.91 11.27 -5.40
C THR A 158 -1.33 11.19 -6.80
N THR A 159 -2.19 10.98 -7.81
CA THR A 159 -1.77 11.02 -9.22
C THR A 159 -1.14 12.36 -9.59
N ARG A 160 -1.57 13.46 -8.97
CA ARG A 160 -0.94 14.77 -9.16
C ARG A 160 0.45 14.85 -8.51
N MET A 161 0.65 14.27 -7.32
CA MET A 161 1.97 14.20 -6.68
C MET A 161 2.95 13.39 -7.54
N GLU A 162 2.50 12.27 -8.10
CA GLU A 162 3.30 11.46 -9.01
C GLU A 162 3.73 12.26 -10.25
N ALA A 163 2.76 12.86 -10.96
CA ALA A 163 3.04 13.67 -12.14
C ALA A 163 3.99 14.82 -11.83
N ASN A 164 3.78 15.54 -10.72
CA ASN A 164 4.61 16.67 -10.31
C ASN A 164 6.07 16.24 -9.99
N SER A 165 6.28 15.00 -9.53
CA SER A 165 7.61 14.53 -9.15
C SER A 165 8.56 14.34 -10.34
N VAL A 166 8.04 14.06 -11.54
CA VAL A 166 8.85 13.68 -12.71
C VAL A 166 8.74 14.64 -13.90
N SER A 167 7.64 15.41 -14.02
CA SER A 167 7.33 16.14 -15.27
C SER A 167 8.42 17.11 -15.69
N ASP A 168 8.99 17.91 -14.76
CA ASP A 168 10.05 18.87 -15.07
C ASP A 168 11.32 18.17 -15.57
N LEU A 169 11.70 17.07 -14.93
CA LEU A 169 12.86 16.26 -15.31
C LEU A 169 12.67 15.66 -16.72
N LEU A 170 11.52 15.08 -16.98
CA LEU A 170 11.22 14.44 -18.27
C LEU A 170 11.21 15.47 -19.39
N PHE A 171 10.57 16.61 -19.16
CA PHE A 171 10.49 17.70 -20.14
C PHE A 171 11.86 18.29 -20.48
N THR A 172 12.67 18.59 -19.47
CA THR A 172 13.96 19.27 -19.67
C THR A 172 15.04 18.36 -20.23
N LYS A 173 15.03 17.07 -19.83
CA LYS A 173 16.11 16.13 -20.15
C LYS A 173 15.81 15.25 -21.37
N TYR A 174 14.53 14.88 -21.58
CA TYR A 174 14.17 13.85 -22.55
C TYR A 174 13.32 14.36 -23.70
N GLY A 175 12.64 15.50 -23.59
CA GLY A 175 11.95 16.14 -24.70
C GLY A 175 10.52 16.59 -24.41
N LYS A 176 9.92 17.24 -25.41
CA LYS A 176 8.70 18.05 -25.25
C LYS A 176 7.46 17.41 -25.88
N LYS A 177 7.62 16.33 -26.67
CA LYS A 177 6.52 15.61 -27.31
C LYS A 177 6.30 14.29 -26.59
N TRP A 178 5.18 14.18 -25.87
CA TRP A 178 4.87 12.99 -25.09
C TRP A 178 3.70 12.22 -25.69
N HIS A 179 3.81 10.88 -25.67
CA HIS A 179 2.74 9.96 -26.00
C HIS A 179 2.43 9.08 -24.79
N PHE A 180 1.15 8.84 -24.50
CA PHE A 180 0.74 8.13 -23.29
C PHE A 180 0.18 6.74 -23.61
N ILE A 181 0.50 5.76 -22.77
CA ILE A 181 -0.20 4.49 -22.63
C ILE A 181 -0.89 4.50 -21.27
N THR A 182 -2.21 4.57 -21.26
CA THR A 182 -3.03 4.88 -20.09
C THR A 182 -4.01 3.75 -19.78
N PRO A 183 -4.05 3.21 -18.55
CA PRO A 183 -5.06 2.21 -18.18
C PRO A 183 -6.43 2.87 -18.06
N ASP A 184 -7.46 2.22 -18.64
CA ASP A 184 -8.81 2.80 -18.77
C ASP A 184 -9.65 2.64 -17.50
N TYR A 185 -9.22 3.32 -16.40
CA TYR A 185 -9.98 3.42 -15.16
C TYR A 185 -9.55 4.66 -14.35
N ALA A 186 -10.16 4.88 -13.16
CA ALA A 186 -10.04 6.11 -12.36
C ALA A 186 -8.61 6.60 -12.15
N PHE A 187 -7.67 5.71 -11.85
CA PHE A 187 -6.24 6.03 -11.70
C PHE A 187 -5.65 6.58 -13.00
N GLY A 188 -5.79 5.83 -14.11
CA GLY A 188 -5.19 6.22 -15.39
C GLY A 188 -5.71 7.56 -15.90
N HIS A 189 -7.01 7.82 -15.77
CA HIS A 189 -7.61 9.09 -16.21
C HIS A 189 -7.08 10.29 -15.43
N THR A 190 -7.00 10.19 -14.09
CA THR A 190 -6.50 11.30 -13.27
C THR A 190 -5.00 11.51 -13.45
N LEU A 191 -4.24 10.44 -13.61
CA LEU A 191 -2.80 10.51 -13.82
C LEU A 191 -2.45 11.10 -15.19
N GLN A 192 -3.10 10.62 -16.26
CA GLN A 192 -2.91 11.14 -17.61
C GLN A 192 -3.25 12.63 -17.67
N LYS A 193 -4.37 13.02 -17.03
CA LYS A 193 -4.73 14.44 -16.92
C LYS A 193 -3.66 15.25 -16.20
N ALA A 194 -3.15 14.80 -15.07
CA ALA A 194 -2.12 15.50 -14.31
C ALA A 194 -0.82 15.67 -15.12
N CYS A 195 -0.37 14.61 -15.79
CA CYS A 195 0.80 14.66 -16.68
C CYS A 195 0.59 15.61 -17.86
N SER A 196 -0.59 15.59 -18.48
CA SER A 196 -0.93 16.49 -19.61
C SER A 196 -1.01 17.94 -19.19
N ASP A 197 -1.58 18.22 -18.02
CA ASP A 197 -1.64 19.58 -17.48
C ASP A 197 -0.23 20.13 -17.22
N ASN A 198 0.66 19.31 -16.65
CA ASN A 198 2.07 19.68 -16.44
C ASN A 198 2.80 19.87 -17.76
N LEU A 199 2.66 18.95 -18.71
CA LEU A 199 3.25 19.06 -20.05
C LEU A 199 2.85 20.38 -20.73
N LYS A 200 1.55 20.71 -20.67
CA LYS A 200 1.02 21.96 -21.22
C LYS A 200 1.59 23.21 -20.54
N LYS A 201 1.70 23.21 -19.21
CA LYS A 201 2.31 24.31 -18.43
C LYS A 201 3.77 24.54 -18.82
N LEU A 202 4.50 23.45 -19.11
CA LEU A 202 5.90 23.50 -19.54
C LEU A 202 6.07 23.88 -21.03
N GLY A 203 4.97 23.98 -21.80
CA GLY A 203 5.01 24.31 -23.22
C GLY A 203 5.28 23.12 -24.14
N GLY A 204 5.00 21.88 -23.67
CA GLY A 204 5.12 20.67 -24.45
C GLY A 204 3.83 20.30 -25.19
N THR A 205 3.89 19.22 -25.94
CA THR A 205 2.81 18.74 -26.81
C THR A 205 2.54 17.26 -26.58
N MET A 206 1.27 16.91 -26.36
CA MET A 206 0.81 15.53 -26.37
C MET A 206 0.63 15.06 -27.81
N THR A 207 1.30 13.97 -28.21
CA THR A 207 1.19 13.40 -29.56
C THR A 207 0.08 12.36 -29.67
N GLY A 208 -0.39 11.82 -28.54
CA GLY A 208 -1.49 10.87 -28.44
C GLY A 208 -1.63 10.26 -27.06
N ASN A 209 -2.73 9.56 -26.86
CA ASN A 209 -3.04 8.82 -25.64
C ASN A 209 -3.81 7.53 -26.00
N GLU A 210 -3.23 6.39 -25.73
CA GLU A 210 -3.82 5.08 -25.96
C GLU A 210 -4.43 4.55 -24.66
N LEU A 211 -5.75 4.45 -24.61
CA LEU A 211 -6.47 3.82 -23.50
C LEU A 211 -6.40 2.31 -23.61
N THR A 212 -5.94 1.63 -22.58
CA THR A 212 -5.81 0.18 -22.53
C THR A 212 -6.70 -0.41 -21.43
N PRO A 213 -7.51 -1.43 -21.74
CA PRO A 213 -8.25 -2.15 -20.71
C PRO A 213 -7.31 -2.72 -19.64
N LEU A 214 -7.76 -2.74 -18.40
CA LEU A 214 -7.01 -3.37 -17.31
C LEU A 214 -6.89 -4.88 -17.58
N GLY A 215 -5.67 -5.43 -17.43
CA GLY A 215 -5.37 -6.82 -17.76
C GLY A 215 -4.96 -7.03 -19.24
N THR A 216 -4.54 -5.96 -19.92
CA THR A 216 -4.03 -6.05 -21.30
C THR A 216 -2.73 -6.87 -21.34
N THR A 217 -2.73 -7.92 -22.14
CA THR A 217 -1.55 -8.78 -22.35
C THR A 217 -0.81 -8.46 -23.66
N ASP A 218 -1.50 -7.95 -24.67
CA ASP A 218 -0.95 -7.56 -25.96
C ASP A 218 -1.05 -6.04 -26.16
N PHE A 219 0.09 -5.38 -26.12
CA PHE A 219 0.25 -3.94 -26.32
C PHE A 219 0.65 -3.56 -27.74
N SER A 220 0.83 -4.53 -28.66
CA SER A 220 1.41 -4.31 -29.99
C SER A 220 0.71 -3.21 -30.78
N ALA A 221 -0.62 -3.20 -30.85
CA ALA A 221 -1.39 -2.19 -31.58
C ALA A 221 -1.19 -0.78 -31.01
N TYR A 222 -1.18 -0.65 -29.69
CA TYR A 222 -0.96 0.63 -28.99
C TYR A 222 0.47 1.14 -29.20
N LEU A 223 1.47 0.26 -29.11
CA LEU A 223 2.88 0.58 -29.32
C LEU A 223 3.20 0.98 -30.76
N ILE A 224 2.57 0.34 -31.76
CA ILE A 224 2.69 0.73 -33.17
C ILE A 224 2.18 2.15 -33.38
N LYS A 225 1.03 2.51 -32.83
CA LYS A 225 0.49 3.88 -32.91
C LYS A 225 1.38 4.90 -32.22
N ALA A 226 1.85 4.58 -31.01
CA ALA A 226 2.77 5.43 -30.26
C ALA A 226 4.05 5.70 -31.07
N ARG A 227 4.66 4.67 -31.65
CA ARG A 227 5.85 4.81 -32.50
C ARG A 227 5.57 5.66 -33.76
N ALA A 228 4.42 5.47 -34.42
CA ALA A 228 4.05 6.24 -35.58
C ALA A 228 3.84 7.74 -35.31
N ALA A 229 3.42 8.08 -34.08
CA ALA A 229 3.28 9.47 -33.62
C ALA A 229 4.63 10.19 -33.39
N ASN A 230 5.75 9.46 -33.42
CA ASN A 230 7.12 9.97 -33.27
C ASN A 230 7.30 10.94 -32.08
N PRO A 231 6.97 10.52 -30.84
CA PRO A 231 7.17 11.30 -29.64
C PRO A 231 8.64 11.33 -29.24
N ASP A 232 9.02 12.31 -28.39
CA ASP A 232 10.32 12.30 -27.73
C ASP A 232 10.31 11.30 -26.55
N VAL A 233 9.17 11.20 -25.84
CA VAL A 233 9.01 10.35 -24.68
C VAL A 233 7.70 9.54 -24.76
N LEU A 234 7.80 8.25 -24.56
CA LEU A 234 6.67 7.35 -24.34
C LEU A 234 6.43 7.22 -22.82
N ILE A 235 5.31 7.77 -22.38
CA ILE A 235 4.92 7.79 -20.96
C ILE A 235 4.00 6.61 -20.67
N LEU A 236 4.45 5.68 -19.84
CA LEU A 236 3.69 4.53 -19.40
C LEU A 236 3.01 4.83 -18.06
N LEU A 237 1.69 4.74 -18.03
CA LEU A 237 0.87 4.94 -16.84
C LEU A 237 0.21 3.63 -16.36
N VAL A 238 0.42 2.54 -17.09
CA VAL A 238 -0.03 1.18 -16.71
C VAL A 238 0.77 0.66 -15.52
N GLN A 239 0.22 -0.28 -14.75
CA GLN A 239 0.83 -0.82 -13.53
C GLN A 239 0.65 -2.34 -13.42
N GLY A 240 1.33 -2.96 -12.46
CA GLY A 240 1.22 -4.40 -12.19
C GLY A 240 1.67 -5.26 -13.39
N SER A 241 0.92 -6.32 -13.70
CA SER A 241 1.24 -7.21 -14.83
C SER A 241 1.19 -6.51 -16.19
N ASP A 242 0.39 -5.46 -16.33
CA ASP A 242 0.27 -4.69 -17.58
C ASP A 242 1.57 -3.91 -17.87
N MET A 243 2.21 -3.35 -16.83
CA MET A 243 3.52 -2.71 -16.97
C MET A 243 4.58 -3.71 -17.44
N ILE A 244 4.60 -4.91 -16.85
CA ILE A 244 5.53 -5.99 -17.24
C ILE A 244 5.35 -6.37 -18.72
N ASN A 245 4.10 -6.57 -19.15
CA ASN A 245 3.78 -6.94 -20.54
C ASN A 245 4.15 -5.82 -21.52
N CYS A 246 3.84 -4.57 -21.18
CA CYS A 246 4.15 -3.41 -22.00
C CYS A 246 5.66 -3.22 -22.19
N LEU A 247 6.45 -3.25 -21.11
CA LEU A 247 7.90 -3.08 -21.17
C LEU A 247 8.60 -4.20 -21.94
N LYS A 248 8.19 -5.46 -21.76
CA LYS A 248 8.71 -6.58 -22.56
C LYS A 248 8.50 -6.35 -24.07
N GLN A 249 7.30 -5.90 -24.46
CA GLN A 249 6.97 -5.67 -25.87
C GLN A 249 7.69 -4.41 -26.43
N ILE A 250 7.90 -3.36 -25.62
CA ILE A 250 8.68 -2.19 -26.02
C ILE A 250 10.09 -2.61 -26.45
N VAL A 251 10.76 -3.44 -25.63
CA VAL A 251 12.11 -3.94 -25.94
C VAL A 251 12.10 -4.90 -27.12
N GLN A 252 11.12 -5.82 -27.15
CA GLN A 252 10.95 -6.76 -28.26
C GLN A 252 10.80 -6.04 -29.62
N PHE A 253 10.10 -4.90 -29.66
CA PHE A 253 9.91 -4.11 -30.88
C PHE A 253 10.99 -3.06 -31.12
N GLY A 254 11.99 -2.95 -30.22
CA GLY A 254 13.09 -2.00 -30.32
C GLY A 254 12.67 -0.54 -30.23
N ILE A 255 11.53 -0.26 -29.57
CA ILE A 255 11.00 1.11 -29.39
C ILE A 255 11.91 1.92 -28.47
N ASP A 256 12.45 1.29 -27.42
CA ASP A 256 13.40 1.85 -26.45
C ASP A 256 14.68 2.41 -27.08
N LYS A 257 15.03 1.96 -28.29
CA LYS A 257 16.18 2.44 -29.05
C LYS A 257 15.91 3.72 -29.83
N GLN A 258 14.65 4.12 -29.96
CA GLN A 258 14.20 5.25 -30.77
C GLN A 258 13.50 6.33 -29.96
N ILE A 259 12.80 5.94 -28.87
CA ILE A 259 11.96 6.81 -28.06
C ILE A 259 12.34 6.58 -26.60
N HIS A 260 12.50 7.67 -25.84
CA HIS A 260 12.72 7.55 -24.40
C HIS A 260 11.50 6.95 -23.71
N VAL A 261 11.72 5.93 -22.89
CA VAL A 261 10.65 5.30 -22.10
C VAL A 261 10.68 5.89 -20.68
N ALA A 262 9.54 6.33 -20.21
CA ALA A 262 9.40 6.89 -18.87
C ALA A 262 7.97 6.69 -18.34
N GLY A 263 7.76 7.05 -17.10
CA GLY A 263 6.45 7.14 -16.50
C GLY A 263 6.50 7.87 -15.18
N THR A 264 5.43 7.77 -14.42
CA THR A 264 5.37 8.31 -13.07
C THR A 264 5.81 7.23 -12.08
N GLN A 265 4.87 6.51 -11.50
CA GLN A 265 5.15 5.45 -10.55
C GLN A 265 5.75 4.21 -11.22
N GLN A 266 6.75 3.62 -10.58
CA GLN A 266 7.21 2.26 -10.84
C GLN A 266 7.24 1.47 -9.54
N GLU A 267 7.01 0.18 -9.66
CA GLU A 267 7.02 -0.76 -8.54
C GLU A 267 8.15 -1.77 -8.68
N LEU A 268 8.78 -2.11 -7.55
CA LEU A 268 9.87 -3.09 -7.55
C LEU A 268 9.38 -4.47 -8.02
N GLU A 269 8.15 -4.83 -7.68
CA GLU A 269 7.48 -6.05 -8.13
C GLU A 269 7.45 -6.15 -9.67
N SER A 270 7.21 -5.04 -10.33
CA SER A 270 7.21 -4.98 -11.80
C SER A 270 8.63 -5.16 -12.35
N LEU A 271 9.63 -4.52 -11.75
CA LEU A 271 11.02 -4.67 -12.18
C LEU A 271 11.55 -6.09 -11.92
N GLU A 272 11.17 -6.73 -10.80
CA GLU A 272 11.50 -8.13 -10.51
C GLU A 272 10.91 -9.10 -11.54
N GLY A 273 9.70 -8.80 -12.04
CA GLY A 273 9.01 -9.59 -13.07
C GLY A 273 9.57 -9.43 -14.50
N LEU A 274 10.54 -8.53 -14.69
CA LEU A 274 11.16 -8.22 -15.98
C LEU A 274 12.52 -8.92 -16.14
N PRO A 275 12.88 -9.38 -17.35
CA PRO A 275 14.24 -9.74 -17.65
C PRO A 275 15.14 -8.48 -17.63
N PRO A 276 16.45 -8.63 -17.36
CA PRO A 276 17.35 -7.49 -17.18
C PRO A 276 17.32 -6.44 -18.29
N GLU A 277 17.20 -6.86 -19.53
CA GLU A 277 17.16 -5.99 -20.72
C GLU A 277 15.88 -5.16 -20.81
N ALA A 278 14.80 -5.56 -20.15
CA ALA A 278 13.53 -4.82 -20.12
C ALA A 278 13.37 -3.93 -18.86
N ARG A 279 14.35 -3.92 -17.97
CA ARG A 279 14.40 -3.00 -16.82
C ARG A 279 14.97 -1.66 -17.26
N ILE A 280 14.15 -0.89 -17.93
CA ILE A 280 14.52 0.39 -18.58
C ILE A 280 13.63 1.53 -18.09
N GLY A 281 14.00 2.75 -18.41
CA GLY A 281 13.18 3.94 -18.25
C GLY A 281 13.51 4.78 -17.02
N ILE A 282 12.82 5.94 -16.99
CA ILE A 282 12.90 6.93 -15.91
C ILE A 282 11.57 6.91 -15.15
N TRP A 283 11.66 6.81 -13.83
CA TRP A 283 10.52 6.55 -12.97
C TRP A 283 10.58 7.30 -11.65
N MET A 284 9.47 7.27 -10.93
CA MET A 284 9.37 7.59 -9.52
C MET A 284 8.96 6.35 -8.73
N PHE A 285 9.59 6.13 -7.58
CA PHE A 285 9.15 5.21 -6.54
C PHE A 285 8.59 6.00 -5.36
N GLU A 286 7.54 5.53 -4.75
CA GLU A 286 6.96 6.17 -3.56
C GLU A 286 7.75 5.84 -2.29
N TRP A 287 8.48 4.74 -2.32
CA TRP A 287 9.41 4.30 -1.30
C TRP A 287 10.41 3.31 -1.91
N TYR A 288 11.66 3.41 -1.52
CA TYR A 288 12.69 2.49 -2.00
C TYR A 288 13.53 1.98 -0.83
N TRP A 289 13.88 0.70 -0.83
CA TRP A 289 14.52 0.02 0.29
C TRP A 289 15.98 0.42 0.52
N LYS A 290 16.68 0.91 -0.49
CA LYS A 290 18.06 1.35 -0.40
C LYS A 290 18.12 2.86 -0.28
N GLN A 291 18.00 3.33 0.95
CA GLN A 291 17.97 4.77 1.27
C GLN A 291 19.15 5.13 2.18
N PRO A 292 20.23 5.74 1.67
CA PRO A 292 21.34 6.15 2.50
C PRO A 292 20.89 7.22 3.52
N GLY A 293 21.38 7.08 4.77
CA GLY A 293 21.10 8.06 5.83
C GLY A 293 19.76 7.90 6.56
N VAL A 294 19.06 6.79 6.38
CA VAL A 294 17.82 6.46 7.12
C VAL A 294 17.99 5.14 7.88
N PRO A 295 18.62 5.13 9.07
CA PRO A 295 18.96 3.88 9.79
C PRO A 295 17.75 2.96 10.08
N ALA A 296 16.56 3.55 10.30
CA ALA A 296 15.35 2.76 10.56
C ALA A 296 14.95 1.85 9.38
N VAL A 297 15.38 2.17 8.16
CA VAL A 297 15.11 1.35 6.96
C VAL A 297 15.86 0.04 7.00
N GLU A 298 17.10 0.00 7.51
CA GLU A 298 17.88 -1.24 7.61
C GLU A 298 17.16 -2.31 8.46
N LYS A 299 16.61 -1.89 9.58
CA LYS A 299 15.82 -2.79 10.43
C LYS A 299 14.55 -3.27 9.72
N PHE A 300 13.82 -2.38 9.03
CA PHE A 300 12.63 -2.75 8.28
C PHE A 300 12.95 -3.72 7.15
N VAL A 301 14.05 -3.52 6.42
CA VAL A 301 14.56 -4.46 5.40
C VAL A 301 14.83 -5.83 6.02
N ALA A 302 15.52 -5.90 7.15
CA ALA A 302 15.79 -7.15 7.84
C ALA A 302 14.51 -7.86 8.30
N ASP A 303 13.55 -7.10 8.85
CA ASP A 303 12.26 -7.64 9.30
C ASP A 303 11.42 -8.17 8.13
N ILE A 304 11.34 -7.46 7.00
CA ILE A 304 10.65 -7.96 5.81
C ILE A 304 11.35 -9.18 5.21
N ARG A 305 12.67 -9.18 5.08
CA ARG A 305 13.42 -10.38 4.62
C ARG A 305 13.07 -11.61 5.46
N ARG A 306 12.94 -11.45 6.79
CA ARG A 306 12.57 -12.55 7.71
C ARG A 306 11.20 -13.14 7.38
N VAL A 307 10.21 -12.31 7.04
CA VAL A 307 8.82 -12.75 6.81
C VAL A 307 8.45 -12.95 5.33
N ASN A 308 9.31 -12.54 4.41
CA ASN A 308 9.08 -12.57 2.96
C ASN A 308 10.18 -13.36 2.20
N ASN A 309 10.53 -14.56 2.68
CA ASN A 309 11.42 -15.49 2.00
C ASN A 309 12.77 -14.87 1.56
N GLY A 310 13.33 -13.96 2.35
CA GLY A 310 14.61 -13.31 2.09
C GLY A 310 14.56 -12.12 1.13
N LYS A 311 13.41 -11.80 0.51
CA LYS A 311 13.25 -10.68 -0.42
C LYS A 311 13.28 -9.33 0.27
N VAL A 312 13.77 -8.32 -0.43
CA VAL A 312 13.72 -6.92 0.01
C VAL A 312 12.31 -6.37 0.05
N PRO A 313 12.02 -5.38 0.91
CA PRO A 313 10.72 -4.71 0.90
C PRO A 313 10.53 -3.82 -0.33
N THR A 314 9.28 -3.68 -0.71
CA THR A 314 8.81 -2.75 -1.74
C THR A 314 8.00 -1.61 -1.08
N ALA A 315 7.60 -0.61 -1.86
CA ALA A 315 6.70 0.45 -1.40
C ALA A 315 5.40 -0.12 -0.81
N ARG A 316 4.91 -1.23 -1.38
CA ARG A 316 3.67 -1.88 -0.93
C ARG A 316 3.78 -2.47 0.47
N HIS A 317 4.90 -3.09 0.81
CA HIS A 317 5.16 -3.51 2.20
C HIS A 317 5.12 -2.31 3.16
N TRP A 318 5.73 -1.18 2.76
CA TRP A 318 5.72 0.03 3.56
C TRP A 318 4.31 0.62 3.72
N PHE A 319 3.46 0.60 2.68
CA PHE A 319 2.08 1.09 2.78
C PHE A 319 1.25 0.29 3.77
N GLY A 320 1.25 -1.03 3.68
CA GLY A 320 0.54 -1.89 4.61
C GLY A 320 1.05 -1.75 6.05
N TYR A 321 2.37 -1.73 6.22
CA TYR A 321 3.03 -1.54 7.51
C TYR A 321 2.66 -0.18 8.12
N THR A 322 2.83 0.90 7.39
CA THR A 322 2.59 2.27 7.85
C THR A 322 1.12 2.50 8.17
N SER A 323 0.20 1.95 7.37
CA SER A 323 -1.24 2.05 7.62
C SER A 323 -1.62 1.43 8.97
N ALA A 324 -1.20 0.20 9.23
CA ALA A 324 -1.49 -0.47 10.50
C ALA A 324 -0.81 0.21 11.70
N MET A 325 0.45 0.62 11.54
CA MET A 325 1.20 1.35 12.59
C MET A 325 0.54 2.71 12.91
N THR A 326 0.02 3.42 11.90
CA THR A 326 -0.69 4.69 12.09
C THR A 326 -1.90 4.52 13.01
N PHE A 327 -2.74 3.50 12.78
CA PHE A 327 -3.87 3.21 13.67
C PHE A 327 -3.41 2.95 15.10
N ALA A 328 -2.38 2.12 15.28
CA ALA A 328 -1.87 1.79 16.60
C ALA A 328 -1.30 3.02 17.34
N LEU A 329 -0.51 3.84 16.62
CA LEU A 329 0.11 5.03 17.20
C LEU A 329 -0.94 6.05 17.64
N VAL A 330 -1.91 6.37 16.77
CA VAL A 330 -2.92 7.37 17.11
C VAL A 330 -3.88 6.85 18.18
N ALA A 331 -4.29 5.58 18.12
CA ALA A 331 -5.19 4.98 19.10
C ALA A 331 -4.56 4.90 20.49
N ASN A 332 -3.28 4.51 20.58
CA ASN A 332 -2.55 4.45 21.85
C ASN A 332 -2.29 5.85 22.43
N ARG A 333 -1.99 6.86 21.60
CA ARG A 333 -1.85 8.25 22.02
C ARG A 333 -3.17 8.79 22.61
N GLU A 334 -4.27 8.57 21.90
CA GLU A 334 -5.59 9.05 22.29
C GLU A 334 -6.29 8.17 23.34
N LYS A 335 -5.74 6.99 23.65
CA LYS A 335 -6.34 5.97 24.52
C LYS A 335 -7.79 5.65 24.08
N SER A 336 -8.00 5.49 22.78
CA SER A 336 -9.32 5.32 22.18
C SER A 336 -9.24 4.56 20.87
N ILE A 337 -10.33 3.90 20.51
CA ILE A 337 -10.55 3.30 19.17
C ILE A 337 -11.75 3.95 18.46
N ASP A 338 -12.25 5.06 18.99
CA ASP A 338 -13.35 5.82 18.38
C ASP A 338 -12.89 6.50 17.10
N SER A 339 -13.53 6.18 15.98
CA SER A 339 -13.13 6.66 14.65
C SER A 339 -13.14 8.18 14.51
N VAL A 340 -14.12 8.88 15.13
CA VAL A 340 -14.22 10.35 15.03
C VAL A 340 -13.10 11.01 15.82
N LYS A 341 -12.83 10.51 17.04
CA LYS A 341 -11.73 11.00 17.86
C LYS A 341 -10.38 10.80 17.16
N LEU A 342 -10.16 9.60 16.57
CA LEU A 342 -8.92 9.30 15.88
C LEU A 342 -8.75 10.09 14.58
N ALA A 343 -9.83 10.30 13.81
CA ALA A 343 -9.79 11.14 12.62
C ALA A 343 -9.37 12.59 12.99
N LYS A 344 -9.93 13.17 14.05
CA LYS A 344 -9.50 14.49 14.53
C LYS A 344 -8.02 14.51 14.93
N ALA A 345 -7.56 13.44 15.58
CA ALA A 345 -6.20 13.33 16.07
C ALA A 345 -5.15 13.07 14.97
N LEU A 346 -5.56 12.55 13.82
CA LEU A 346 -4.67 12.33 12.66
C LEU A 346 -4.36 13.62 11.89
N GLY A 347 -5.17 14.67 12.00
CA GLY A 347 -4.87 15.98 11.39
C GLY A 347 -3.50 16.48 11.82
N ASN A 348 -2.58 16.69 10.86
CA ASN A 348 -1.17 17.06 11.07
C ASN A 348 -0.34 16.06 11.91
N PHE A 349 -0.81 14.81 12.04
CA PHE A 349 -0.06 13.76 12.72
C PHE A 349 1.21 13.40 11.96
N GLU A 350 2.37 13.61 12.58
CA GLU A 350 3.68 13.28 12.03
C GLU A 350 4.07 11.85 12.39
N LEU A 351 4.47 11.07 11.41
CA LEU A 351 4.95 9.71 11.61
C LEU A 351 6.36 9.72 12.22
N PRO A 352 6.62 8.91 13.26
CA PRO A 352 7.94 8.79 13.84
C PRO A 352 8.92 8.09 12.88
N PRO A 353 10.24 8.25 13.07
CA PRO A 353 11.27 7.72 12.17
C PRO A 353 11.14 6.24 11.85
N GLU A 354 10.76 5.42 12.83
CA GLU A 354 10.60 3.97 12.70
C GLU A 354 9.35 3.53 11.91
N VAL A 355 8.48 4.47 11.57
CA VAL A 355 7.28 4.21 10.76
C VAL A 355 7.34 4.95 9.42
N LYS A 356 7.79 6.20 9.41
CA LYS A 356 7.92 6.95 8.14
C LYS A 356 8.95 6.32 7.20
N LEU A 357 10.05 5.76 7.71
CA LEU A 357 11.09 5.02 6.97
C LEU A 357 11.55 5.74 5.70
N GLN A 358 11.72 7.05 5.77
CA GLN A 358 12.17 7.91 4.68
C GLN A 358 12.80 9.19 5.21
N PRO A 359 13.63 9.91 4.40
CA PRO A 359 14.48 10.98 4.92
C PRO A 359 13.70 12.23 5.35
N ASN A 360 12.67 12.61 4.59
CA ASN A 360 11.94 13.85 4.81
C ASN A 360 10.85 13.72 5.88
N LYS A 361 10.25 14.85 6.26
CA LYS A 361 9.07 14.89 7.11
C LYS A 361 7.92 14.11 6.44
N CYS A 362 7.20 13.31 7.24
CA CYS A 362 6.08 12.52 6.77
C CYS A 362 4.91 12.72 7.76
N TYR A 363 3.81 13.33 7.28
CA TYR A 363 2.68 13.70 8.13
C TYR A 363 1.39 13.71 7.33
N TYR A 364 0.27 13.42 7.98
CA TYR A 364 -1.05 13.54 7.38
C TYR A 364 -1.48 14.99 7.38
N ARG A 365 -1.72 15.57 6.21
CA ARG A 365 -2.17 16.95 6.06
C ARG A 365 -3.63 17.07 6.48
N GLU A 366 -3.93 17.99 7.42
CA GLU A 366 -5.26 18.15 8.00
C GLU A 366 -6.34 18.52 6.95
N GLY A 367 -5.99 19.34 5.98
CA GLY A 367 -6.96 19.92 5.04
C GLY A 367 -7.53 18.94 4.01
N ASP A 368 -6.88 17.79 3.79
CA ASP A 368 -7.32 16.79 2.80
C ASP A 368 -6.97 15.35 3.16
N HIS A 369 -6.41 15.11 4.34
CA HIS A 369 -6.07 13.78 4.87
C HIS A 369 -5.03 13.00 4.04
N GLN A 370 -4.24 13.71 3.21
CA GLN A 370 -3.16 13.12 2.43
C GLN A 370 -1.87 13.01 3.25
N LEU A 371 -1.23 11.83 3.24
CA LEU A 371 0.12 11.71 3.79
C LEU A 371 1.12 12.43 2.89
N MET A 372 1.87 13.37 3.46
CA MET A 372 2.97 14.03 2.77
C MET A 372 4.19 13.14 2.82
N THR A 373 4.49 12.46 1.73
CA THR A 373 5.56 11.47 1.60
C THR A 373 6.49 11.84 0.47
N SER A 374 7.75 11.39 0.52
CA SER A 374 8.76 11.67 -0.49
C SER A 374 8.50 10.87 -1.77
N ALA A 375 8.97 11.40 -2.90
CA ALA A 375 9.10 10.69 -4.16
C ALA A 375 10.59 10.44 -4.45
N PHE A 376 10.94 9.21 -4.81
CA PHE A 376 12.29 8.79 -5.19
C PHE A 376 12.37 8.72 -6.70
N VAL A 377 13.00 9.68 -7.34
CA VAL A 377 13.06 9.79 -8.81
C VAL A 377 14.41 9.29 -9.31
N GLY A 378 14.40 8.51 -10.39
CA GLY A 378 15.60 7.92 -10.92
C GLY A 378 15.36 7.01 -12.12
N SER A 379 16.27 6.07 -12.33
CA SER A 379 16.26 5.16 -13.48
C SER A 379 16.23 3.69 -13.05
N ALA A 380 15.45 2.90 -13.78
CA ALA A 380 15.55 1.45 -13.68
C ALA A 380 16.95 0.99 -14.13
N GLN A 381 17.45 -0.07 -13.53
CA GLN A 381 18.74 -0.69 -13.89
C GLN A 381 18.58 -2.20 -14.02
N SER A 382 19.31 -2.78 -14.97
CA SER A 382 19.20 -4.20 -15.29
C SER A 382 19.58 -5.09 -14.11
N ASN A 383 20.64 -4.72 -13.38
CA ASN A 383 21.07 -5.33 -12.11
C ASN A 383 21.80 -4.28 -11.30
N GLY A 384 21.65 -4.31 -10.00
CA GLY A 384 22.45 -3.47 -9.12
C GLY A 384 23.94 -3.85 -9.18
N LYS A 385 24.81 -2.85 -9.10
CA LYS A 385 26.26 -3.07 -9.19
C LYS A 385 26.79 -3.93 -8.05
N ASP A 386 26.30 -3.68 -6.84
CA ASP A 386 26.77 -4.32 -5.62
C ASP A 386 25.74 -5.26 -4.97
N ASP A 387 24.51 -5.19 -5.44
CA ASP A 387 23.37 -5.98 -4.94
C ASP A 387 22.38 -6.26 -6.08
N PRO A 388 22.17 -7.54 -6.44
CA PRO A 388 21.31 -7.91 -7.56
C PRO A 388 19.82 -7.52 -7.38
N GLU A 389 19.37 -7.25 -6.14
CA GLU A 389 18.01 -6.79 -5.85
C GLU A 389 17.86 -5.26 -5.95
N ASP A 390 18.96 -4.51 -6.14
CA ASP A 390 18.96 -3.06 -6.33
C ASP A 390 18.68 -2.73 -7.80
N LEU A 391 17.38 -2.73 -8.16
CA LEU A 391 16.92 -2.58 -9.54
C LEU A 391 16.58 -1.15 -9.92
N PHE A 392 16.84 -0.18 -9.04
CA PHE A 392 16.53 1.22 -9.27
C PHE A 392 17.61 2.13 -8.71
N LYS A 393 18.17 2.97 -9.56
CA LYS A 393 19.11 4.00 -9.15
C LYS A 393 18.35 5.27 -8.79
N VAL A 394 18.33 5.62 -7.52
CA VAL A 394 17.76 6.88 -7.05
C VAL A 394 18.71 8.02 -7.39
N ASP A 395 18.25 8.96 -8.21
CA ASP A 395 19.00 10.18 -8.57
C ASP A 395 18.58 11.38 -7.71
N GLN A 396 17.31 11.41 -7.28
CA GLN A 396 16.74 12.51 -6.50
C GLN A 396 15.65 12.02 -5.55
N VAL A 397 15.58 12.63 -4.36
CA VAL A 397 14.45 12.45 -3.42
C VAL A 397 13.72 13.78 -3.29
N VAL A 398 12.47 13.82 -3.72
CA VAL A 398 11.63 15.03 -3.72
C VAL A 398 10.68 14.97 -2.52
N PRO A 399 10.72 15.95 -1.60
CA PRO A 399 9.79 15.99 -0.46
C PRO A 399 8.32 16.12 -0.90
N GLY A 400 7.39 15.52 -0.16
CA GLY A 400 5.96 15.54 -0.47
C GLY A 400 5.38 16.97 -0.58
N ASP A 401 5.84 17.90 0.24
CA ASP A 401 5.43 19.31 0.17
C ASP A 401 5.80 20.01 -1.16
N LYS A 402 6.71 19.42 -1.93
CA LYS A 402 7.10 19.92 -3.26
C LYS A 402 6.31 19.30 -4.40
N THR A 403 5.74 18.13 -4.17
CA THR A 403 4.95 17.40 -5.17
C THR A 403 3.44 17.59 -5.00
N ALA A 404 2.97 17.76 -3.76
CA ALA A 404 1.56 17.94 -3.47
C ALA A 404 1.02 19.30 -3.94
N PRO A 405 -0.20 19.33 -4.51
CA PRO A 405 -0.89 20.59 -4.78
C PRO A 405 -1.27 21.28 -3.45
N ALA A 406 -1.54 22.59 -3.49
CA ALA A 406 -2.13 23.27 -2.34
C ALA A 406 -3.50 22.65 -2.02
N VAL A 407 -3.89 22.63 -0.73
CA VAL A 407 -5.20 22.08 -0.30
C VAL A 407 -6.35 22.74 -1.06
N THR A 408 -6.28 24.05 -1.28
CA THR A 408 -7.28 24.80 -2.04
C THR A 408 -7.44 24.35 -3.50
N GLU A 409 -6.45 23.66 -4.04
CA GLU A 409 -6.48 23.15 -5.42
C GLU A 409 -6.98 21.69 -5.51
N THR A 410 -7.15 21.00 -4.37
CA THR A 410 -7.60 19.61 -4.34
C THR A 410 -9.11 19.48 -4.54
N GLY A 411 -9.85 20.54 -4.21
CA GLY A 411 -11.31 20.53 -4.19
C GLY A 411 -11.92 19.83 -2.98
N CYS A 412 -11.09 19.38 -2.03
CA CYS A 412 -11.56 18.74 -0.80
C CYS A 412 -12.32 19.73 0.10
N LYS A 413 -13.46 19.27 0.64
CA LYS A 413 -14.30 20.01 1.58
C LYS A 413 -14.67 19.09 2.75
N LEU A 414 -13.71 18.92 3.68
CA LEU A 414 -13.91 18.07 4.84
C LEU A 414 -14.92 18.67 5.81
N THR A 415 -15.81 17.83 6.30
CA THR A 415 -16.72 18.15 7.40
C THR A 415 -16.64 17.04 8.42
N LEU A 416 -15.99 17.30 9.55
CA LEU A 416 -15.91 16.35 10.66
C LEU A 416 -17.28 16.23 11.34
N PRO A 417 -17.69 15.02 11.75
CA PRO A 417 -18.88 14.84 12.57
C PRO A 417 -18.76 15.61 13.88
N THR A 418 -19.87 16.19 14.31
CA THR A 418 -19.99 16.91 15.61
C THR A 418 -19.92 15.96 16.78
#